data_7c0058d4e70310c5c79f49936f20c0e8
#
_entry.id   7c0058d4e70310c5c79f49936f20c0e8
#
_cell.length_a   1.000
_cell.length_b   1.000
_cell.length_c   1.000
_cell.angle_alpha   90.00
_cell.angle_beta   90.00
_cell.angle_gamma   90.00
#
_symmetry.space_group_name_H-M   'P 1'
#
loop_
_entity.id
_entity.type
_entity.pdbx_description
1 polymer ?
#
loop_
_entity_poly.entity_id
_entity_poly.type
_entity_poly.pdbx_seq_one_letter_code
_entity_poly.pdbx_strand_id
1 'polypeptide(L)'
;AKVMENPMEKQIQNMKFRLIVSFVFLVPLMYVSMGHMVGLPLPGFLTGIENAVSFAFTQLLLCLPIIYVNRKYYIKGFQTLAHLAPNMDSLIAIGSTASLVYGIFAIYRMSYGLGSGNMEVVHLYYHDLYFESAAMILALITVGKYLETRSKGKTSEAITKLMDLAPKTAVVERDGREQEIPVEQVVAGDVVIVRPGQNVPVDGFILEGSTSIDEAAITGESIPVHKQEGETVIAATMNKTGFVKFKATRVG
;
A
#
# COMPACT_ATOMS: atom_id res chain seq x y z
N ALA A 1 -25.63 -8.86 2.89
CA ALA A 1 -24.46 -8.97 2.01
C ALA A 1 -23.25 -8.44 2.78
N LYS A 2 -22.29 -9.30 3.14
CA LYS A 2 -20.98 -8.87 3.65
C LYS A 2 -20.27 -8.17 2.49
N VAL A 3 -20.11 -6.86 2.60
CA VAL A 3 -19.20 -6.11 1.72
C VAL A 3 -17.83 -6.79 1.85
N MET A 4 -17.35 -7.43 0.81
CA MET A 4 -16.01 -7.97 0.78
C MET A 4 -15.04 -6.78 0.86
N GLU A 5 -14.51 -6.52 2.06
CA GLU A 5 -13.49 -5.50 2.24
C GLU A 5 -12.32 -5.78 1.28
N ASN A 6 -12.00 -4.79 0.48
CA ASN A 6 -10.88 -4.88 -0.47
C ASN A 6 -9.60 -5.19 0.33
N PRO A 7 -8.89 -6.31 0.04
CA PRO A 7 -7.69 -6.70 0.77
C PRO A 7 -6.64 -5.58 0.84
N MET A 8 -6.59 -4.72 -0.17
CA MET A 8 -5.68 -3.58 -0.24
C MET A 8 -6.05 -2.47 0.75
N GLU A 9 -7.34 -2.17 0.94
CA GLU A 9 -7.81 -1.19 1.92
C GLU A 9 -7.47 -1.62 3.34
N LYS A 10 -7.69 -2.89 3.65
CA LYS A 10 -7.31 -3.48 4.94
C LYS A 10 -5.80 -3.40 5.20
N GLN A 11 -4.99 -3.61 4.16
CA GLN A 11 -3.54 -3.46 4.25
C GLN A 11 -3.13 -2.00 4.53
N ILE A 12 -3.74 -1.04 3.84
CA ILE A 12 -3.50 0.40 4.02
C ILE A 12 -3.90 0.84 5.44
N GLN A 13 -5.06 0.41 5.94
CA GLN A 13 -5.52 0.72 7.30
C GLN A 13 -4.58 0.16 8.37
N ASN A 14 -4.11 -1.08 8.19
CA ASN A 14 -3.13 -1.68 9.12
C ASN A 14 -1.79 -0.91 9.11
N MET A 15 -1.31 -0.49 7.95
CA MET A 15 -0.11 0.34 7.86
C MET A 15 -0.30 1.71 8.50
N LYS A 16 -1.47 2.34 8.30
CA LYS A 16 -1.81 3.62 8.94
C LYS A 16 -1.81 3.51 10.46
N PHE A 17 -2.40 2.45 11.02
CA PHE A 17 -2.36 2.20 12.47
C PHE A 17 -0.92 2.06 12.98
N ARG A 18 -0.09 1.25 12.30
CA ARG A 18 1.33 1.08 12.65
C ARG A 18 2.10 2.41 12.62
N LEU A 19 1.83 3.27 11.63
CA LEU A 19 2.43 4.60 11.54
C LEU A 19 2.03 5.48 12.72
N ILE A 20 0.73 5.55 13.04
CA ILE A 20 0.23 6.37 14.15
C ILE A 20 0.92 5.94 15.44
N VAL A 21 0.92 4.65 15.76
CA VAL A 21 1.58 4.14 16.98
C VAL A 21 3.09 4.45 16.95
N SER A 22 3.76 4.23 15.81
CA SER A 22 5.19 4.52 15.69
C SER A 22 5.49 5.99 15.97
N PHE A 23 4.74 6.93 15.42
CA PHE A 23 4.98 8.36 15.64
C PHE A 23 4.59 8.84 17.04
N VAL A 24 3.52 8.31 17.63
CA VAL A 24 3.10 8.61 19.01
C VAL A 24 4.21 8.29 20.01
N PHE A 25 4.98 7.23 19.79
CA PHE A 25 6.09 6.85 20.67
C PHE A 25 7.44 7.40 20.19
N LEU A 26 7.64 7.61 18.90
CA LEU A 26 8.88 8.17 18.35
C LEU A 26 9.08 9.63 18.80
N VAL A 27 8.04 10.46 18.80
CA VAL A 27 8.15 11.87 19.19
C VAL A 27 8.62 12.02 20.65
N PRO A 28 8.02 11.35 21.65
CA PRO A 28 8.56 11.34 23.01
C PRO A 28 9.96 10.74 23.11
N LEU A 29 10.27 9.69 22.35
CA LEU A 29 11.59 9.08 22.32
C LEU A 29 12.64 10.09 21.84
N MET A 30 12.38 10.80 20.74
CA MET A 30 13.24 11.85 20.22
C MET A 30 13.39 13.02 21.21
N TYR A 31 12.30 13.38 21.90
CA TYR A 31 12.35 14.40 22.95
C TYR A 31 13.27 13.98 24.09
N VAL A 32 13.20 12.75 24.57
CA VAL A 32 14.06 12.24 25.63
C VAL A 32 15.52 12.15 25.15
N SER A 33 15.75 11.55 23.98
CA SER A 33 17.11 11.31 23.46
C SER A 33 17.83 12.60 23.08
N MET A 34 17.18 13.50 22.35
CA MET A 34 17.83 14.68 21.74
C MET A 34 17.36 16.02 22.33
N GLY A 35 16.32 16.05 23.17
CA GLY A 35 15.74 17.27 23.70
C GLY A 35 16.75 18.15 24.45
N HIS A 36 17.68 17.53 25.19
CA HIS A 36 18.74 18.24 25.90
C HIS A 36 19.69 19.01 24.97
N MET A 37 19.91 18.54 23.73
CA MET A 37 20.77 19.21 22.75
C MET A 37 20.18 20.53 22.24
N VAL A 38 18.86 20.64 22.25
CA VAL A 38 18.12 21.86 21.85
C VAL A 38 17.59 22.66 23.03
N GLY A 39 18.07 22.36 24.25
CA GLY A 39 17.75 23.10 25.47
C GLY A 39 16.34 22.85 26.02
N LEU A 40 15.67 21.77 25.63
CA LEU A 40 14.36 21.41 26.17
C LEU A 40 14.50 20.82 27.58
N PRO A 41 13.61 21.19 28.53
CA PRO A 41 13.67 20.69 29.89
C PRO A 41 13.29 19.21 29.94
N LEU A 42 14.10 18.39 30.58
CA LEU A 42 13.78 17.00 30.92
C LEU A 42 13.41 16.89 32.41
N PRO A 43 12.55 15.94 32.79
CA PRO A 43 12.29 15.62 34.20
C PRO A 43 13.60 15.29 34.95
N GLY A 44 13.72 15.72 36.22
CA GLY A 44 14.93 15.58 37.00
C GLY A 44 15.45 14.15 37.13
N PHE A 45 14.57 13.13 37.11
CA PHE A 45 14.95 11.72 37.15
C PHE A 45 15.54 11.18 35.83
N LEU A 46 15.54 11.97 34.76
CA LEU A 46 16.15 11.68 33.47
C LEU A 46 17.38 12.56 33.18
N THR A 47 17.73 13.46 34.09
CA THR A 47 18.87 14.36 33.93
C THR A 47 19.99 13.97 34.86
N GLY A 48 21.24 14.28 34.46
CA GLY A 48 22.42 13.96 35.22
C GLY A 48 22.93 12.53 34.96
N ILE A 49 24.25 12.39 35.12
CA ILE A 49 24.97 11.13 34.85
C ILE A 49 24.55 10.01 35.82
N GLU A 50 24.16 10.40 37.05
CA GLU A 50 23.63 9.50 38.08
C GLU A 50 22.31 8.82 37.64
N ASN A 51 21.57 9.44 36.75
CA ASN A 51 20.33 8.92 36.21
C ASN A 51 20.48 8.27 34.82
N ALA A 52 21.70 8.02 34.38
CA ALA A 52 22.03 7.49 33.04
C ALA A 52 21.23 6.21 32.70
N VAL A 53 21.10 5.29 33.66
CA VAL A 53 20.34 4.05 33.47
C VAL A 53 18.85 4.32 33.31
N SER A 54 18.27 5.22 34.12
CA SER A 54 16.84 5.62 34.01
C SER A 54 16.58 6.29 32.65
N PHE A 55 17.47 7.15 32.21
CA PHE A 55 17.44 7.80 30.91
C PHE A 55 17.44 6.79 29.74
N ALA A 56 18.39 5.84 29.74
CA ALA A 56 18.49 4.82 28.71
C ALA A 56 17.33 3.83 28.75
N PHE A 57 16.90 3.42 29.94
CA PHE A 57 15.77 2.50 30.10
C PHE A 57 14.45 3.12 29.65
N THR A 58 14.23 4.41 29.88
CA THR A 58 13.05 5.13 29.37
C THR A 58 13.02 5.13 27.85
N GLN A 59 14.16 5.34 27.19
CA GLN A 59 14.25 5.25 25.73
C GLN A 59 13.92 3.83 25.23
N LEU A 60 14.43 2.80 25.88
CA LEU A 60 14.09 1.41 25.56
C LEU A 60 12.58 1.17 25.67
N LEU A 61 11.94 1.59 26.77
CA LEU A 61 10.50 1.43 26.98
C LEU A 61 9.67 2.14 25.90
N LEU A 62 10.07 3.33 25.48
CA LEU A 62 9.41 4.06 24.39
C LEU A 62 9.64 3.41 23.02
N CYS A 63 10.75 2.70 22.83
CA CYS A 63 11.05 1.98 21.60
C CYS A 63 10.22 0.67 21.45
N LEU A 64 9.88 -0.01 22.57
CA LEU A 64 9.19 -1.31 22.54
C LEU A 64 7.86 -1.32 21.77
N PRO A 65 6.94 -0.35 21.94
CA PRO A 65 5.69 -0.33 21.16
C PRO A 65 5.94 -0.20 19.66
N ILE A 66 6.96 0.57 19.26
CA ILE A 66 7.36 0.76 17.85
C ILE A 66 7.85 -0.57 17.27
N ILE A 67 8.70 -1.29 18.02
CA ILE A 67 9.17 -2.62 17.63
C ILE A 67 8.01 -3.59 17.50
N TYR A 68 7.10 -3.61 18.47
CA TYR A 68 5.98 -4.54 18.52
C TYR A 68 5.04 -4.39 17.30
N VAL A 69 4.63 -3.16 16.97
CA VAL A 69 3.74 -2.95 15.81
C VAL A 69 4.44 -3.22 14.49
N ASN A 70 5.77 -3.09 14.47
CA ASN A 70 6.61 -3.30 13.29
C ASN A 70 7.30 -4.68 13.25
N ARG A 71 6.95 -5.61 14.15
CA ARG A 71 7.59 -6.93 14.28
C ARG A 71 7.64 -7.75 12.97
N LYS A 72 6.75 -7.46 12.01
CA LYS A 72 6.75 -8.14 10.71
C LYS A 72 8.07 -7.96 9.94
N TYR A 73 8.77 -6.84 10.11
CA TYR A 73 10.07 -6.62 9.49
C TYR A 73 11.12 -7.58 10.05
N TYR A 74 11.12 -7.80 11.36
CA TYR A 74 12.04 -8.75 11.99
C TYR A 74 11.74 -10.18 11.56
N ILE A 75 10.47 -10.60 11.64
CA ILE A 75 10.08 -11.96 11.27
C ILE A 75 10.46 -12.25 9.81
N LYS A 76 10.01 -11.41 8.87
CA LYS A 76 10.32 -11.61 7.44
C LYS A 76 11.80 -11.42 7.14
N GLY A 77 12.43 -10.40 7.74
CA GLY A 77 13.83 -10.08 7.51
C GLY A 77 14.76 -11.22 7.92
N PHE A 78 14.59 -11.78 9.10
CA PHE A 78 15.41 -12.92 9.55
C PHE A 78 15.05 -14.22 8.84
N GLN A 79 13.78 -14.44 8.48
CA GLN A 79 13.39 -15.59 7.65
C GLN A 79 14.09 -15.57 6.29
N THR A 80 14.04 -14.46 5.56
CA THR A 80 14.68 -14.35 4.26
C THR A 80 16.20 -14.44 4.34
N LEU A 81 16.79 -13.91 5.43
CA LEU A 81 18.20 -14.05 5.69
C LEU A 81 18.60 -15.52 5.93
N ALA A 82 17.84 -16.25 6.71
CA ALA A 82 18.07 -17.67 6.97
C ALA A 82 17.95 -18.54 5.70
N HIS A 83 17.12 -18.13 4.73
CA HIS A 83 17.00 -18.79 3.44
C HIS A 83 18.02 -18.31 2.39
N LEU A 84 19.06 -17.56 2.80
CA LEU A 84 20.10 -17.00 1.92
C LEU A 84 19.54 -16.12 0.77
N ALA A 85 18.37 -15.54 0.97
CA ALA A 85 17.70 -14.63 0.04
C ALA A 85 17.43 -13.27 0.71
N PRO A 86 18.48 -12.53 1.16
CA PRO A 86 18.33 -11.27 1.87
C PRO A 86 17.59 -10.23 1.03
N ASN A 87 16.74 -9.46 1.67
CA ASN A 87 15.98 -8.38 1.06
C ASN A 87 16.02 -7.12 1.94
N MET A 88 15.25 -6.09 1.56
CA MET A 88 15.16 -4.85 2.33
C MET A 88 14.71 -5.08 3.79
N ASP A 89 13.78 -6.02 4.04
CA ASP A 89 13.34 -6.35 5.40
C ASP A 89 14.48 -6.98 6.22
N SER A 90 15.40 -7.74 5.59
CA SER A 90 16.61 -8.28 6.25
C SER A 90 17.56 -7.18 6.71
N LEU A 91 17.77 -6.17 5.87
CA LEU A 91 18.62 -5.03 6.21
C LEU A 91 18.04 -4.23 7.40
N ILE A 92 16.72 -3.99 7.38
CA ILE A 92 16.00 -3.33 8.46
C ILE A 92 16.14 -4.13 9.77
N ALA A 93 15.91 -5.45 9.70
CA ALA A 93 15.99 -6.33 10.85
C ALA A 93 17.39 -6.33 11.49
N ILE A 94 18.46 -6.44 10.68
CA ILE A 94 19.84 -6.41 11.16
C ILE A 94 20.16 -5.05 11.79
N GLY A 95 19.93 -3.95 11.08
CA GLY A 95 20.29 -2.62 11.53
C GLY A 95 19.58 -2.21 12.82
N SER A 96 18.27 -2.40 12.89
CA SER A 96 17.49 -2.08 14.09
C SER A 96 17.80 -3.03 15.25
N THR A 97 18.05 -4.32 15.01
CA THR A 97 18.46 -5.26 16.05
C THR A 97 19.85 -4.90 16.60
N ALA A 98 20.80 -4.54 15.75
CA ALA A 98 22.13 -4.12 16.19
C ALA A 98 22.06 -2.90 17.12
N SER A 99 21.25 -1.88 16.76
CA SER A 99 21.01 -0.69 17.59
C SER A 99 20.40 -1.05 18.95
N LEU A 100 19.42 -1.96 18.96
CA LEU A 100 18.77 -2.42 20.20
C LEU A 100 19.73 -3.21 21.11
N VAL A 101 20.45 -4.17 20.53
CA VAL A 101 21.42 -5.00 21.28
C VAL A 101 22.52 -4.14 21.87
N TYR A 102 23.02 -3.18 21.09
CA TYR A 102 24.01 -2.24 21.59
C TYR A 102 23.45 -1.37 22.73
N GLY A 103 22.23 -0.83 22.59
CA GLY A 103 21.60 -0.01 23.63
C GLY A 103 21.38 -0.80 24.93
N ILE A 104 20.95 -2.06 24.84
CA ILE A 104 20.81 -2.96 26.00
C ILE A 104 22.19 -3.21 26.63
N PHE A 105 23.22 -3.49 25.83
CA PHE A 105 24.59 -3.64 26.33
C PHE A 105 25.06 -2.37 27.02
N ALA A 106 24.80 -1.19 26.47
CA ALA A 106 25.13 0.11 27.07
C ALA A 106 24.49 0.28 28.45
N ILE A 107 23.19 -0.11 28.61
CA ILE A 107 22.49 -0.09 29.91
C ILE A 107 23.23 -0.94 30.93
N TYR A 108 23.64 -2.16 30.57
CA TYR A 108 24.43 -3.03 31.47
C TYR A 108 25.77 -2.41 31.87
N ARG A 109 26.48 -1.82 30.91
CA ARG A 109 27.77 -1.16 31.17
C ARG A 109 27.64 0.06 32.08
N MET A 110 26.61 0.90 31.85
CA MET A 110 26.33 2.06 32.71
C MET A 110 25.91 1.63 34.12
N SER A 111 25.08 0.60 34.25
CA SER A 111 24.65 0.06 35.53
C SER A 111 25.87 -0.45 36.34
N TYR A 112 26.80 -1.19 35.69
CA TYR A 112 28.02 -1.64 36.29
C TYR A 112 28.95 -0.47 36.70
N GLY A 113 29.06 0.55 35.81
CA GLY A 113 29.88 1.76 36.08
C GLY A 113 29.38 2.53 37.31
N LEU A 114 28.05 2.72 37.44
CA LEU A 114 27.45 3.36 38.60
C LEU A 114 27.69 2.57 39.88
N GLY A 115 27.48 1.23 39.83
CA GLY A 115 27.71 0.35 41.00
C GLY A 115 29.17 0.27 41.46
N SER A 116 30.14 0.41 40.56
CA SER A 116 31.56 0.38 40.84
C SER A 116 32.21 1.77 41.07
N GLY A 117 31.42 2.84 40.94
CA GLY A 117 31.95 4.21 41.04
C GLY A 117 32.78 4.66 39.84
N ASN A 118 32.78 3.89 38.73
CA ASN A 118 33.54 4.22 37.52
C ASN A 118 32.68 5.10 36.58
N MET A 119 32.71 6.41 36.82
CA MET A 119 31.95 7.39 36.05
C MET A 119 32.41 7.55 34.61
N GLU A 120 33.68 7.23 34.32
CA GLU A 120 34.22 7.29 32.96
C GLU A 120 33.47 6.30 32.02
N VAL A 121 33.22 5.09 32.51
CA VAL A 121 32.42 4.09 31.78
C VAL A 121 30.98 4.58 31.57
N VAL A 122 30.35 5.23 32.56
CA VAL A 122 29.01 5.76 32.44
C VAL A 122 28.95 6.86 31.37
N HIS A 123 29.90 7.80 31.39
CA HIS A 123 30.00 8.87 30.39
C HIS A 123 30.15 8.33 28.97
N LEU A 124 30.97 7.29 28.77
CA LEU A 124 31.22 6.68 27.48
C LEU A 124 29.94 6.18 26.83
N TYR A 125 29.09 5.51 27.59
CA TYR A 125 27.85 4.90 27.04
C TYR A 125 26.61 5.80 27.12
N TYR A 126 26.64 6.86 27.93
CA TYR A 126 25.50 7.78 28.09
C TYR A 126 25.14 8.52 26.80
N HIS A 127 26.13 8.88 25.98
CA HIS A 127 25.95 9.61 24.72
C HIS A 127 25.78 8.70 23.50
N ASP A 128 26.08 7.39 23.64
CA ASP A 128 26.09 6.43 22.55
C ASP A 128 24.91 5.43 22.65
N LEU A 129 23.70 5.97 22.88
CA LEU A 129 22.49 5.18 22.86
C LEU A 129 21.83 5.29 21.47
N TYR A 130 21.44 4.16 20.88
CA TYR A 130 20.89 4.11 19.50
C TYR A 130 19.44 3.60 19.47
N PHE A 131 18.67 3.77 20.56
CA PHE A 131 17.25 3.37 20.59
C PHE A 131 16.40 4.20 19.65
N GLU A 132 16.67 5.53 19.54
CA GLU A 132 16.00 6.40 18.59
C GLU A 132 16.31 6.02 17.13
N SER A 133 17.54 5.56 16.86
CA SER A 133 17.93 5.10 15.53
C SER A 133 17.16 3.86 15.10
N ALA A 134 17.02 2.86 16.00
CA ALA A 134 16.20 1.68 15.76
C ALA A 134 14.73 2.06 15.48
N ALA A 135 14.17 2.94 16.29
CA ALA A 135 12.79 3.42 16.16
C ALA A 135 12.57 4.22 14.86
N MET A 136 13.53 5.10 14.53
CA MET A 136 13.50 5.93 13.31
C MET A 136 13.55 5.08 12.05
N ILE A 137 14.43 4.08 11.98
CA ILE A 137 14.50 3.14 10.86
C ILE A 137 13.14 2.49 10.62
N LEU A 138 12.50 1.95 11.67
CA LEU A 138 11.20 1.29 11.57
C LEU A 138 10.09 2.25 11.14
N ALA A 139 10.06 3.46 11.70
CA ALA A 139 9.06 4.46 11.38
C ALA A 139 9.17 4.94 9.93
N LEU A 140 10.36 5.37 9.49
CA LEU A 140 10.59 5.90 8.14
C LEU A 140 10.35 4.85 7.05
N ILE A 141 10.79 3.62 7.26
CA ILE A 141 10.51 2.53 6.32
C ILE A 141 9.01 2.25 6.23
N THR A 142 8.30 2.31 7.36
CA THR A 142 6.84 2.13 7.36
C THR A 142 6.14 3.27 6.61
N VAL A 143 6.62 4.52 6.72
CA VAL A 143 6.16 5.64 5.88
C VAL A 143 6.37 5.34 4.40
N GLY A 144 7.57 4.94 4.01
CA GLY A 144 7.89 4.62 2.62
C GLY A 144 6.98 3.52 2.06
N LYS A 145 6.81 2.41 2.80
CA LYS A 145 5.92 1.32 2.40
C LYS A 145 4.44 1.71 2.37
N TYR A 146 4.00 2.59 3.26
CA TYR A 146 2.63 3.12 3.23
C TYR A 146 2.38 3.95 1.96
N LEU A 147 3.31 4.86 1.62
CA LEU A 147 3.21 5.69 0.41
C LEU A 147 3.24 4.83 -0.86
N GLU A 148 4.13 3.84 -0.93
CA GLU A 148 4.21 2.88 -2.03
C GLU A 148 2.89 2.11 -2.21
N THR A 149 2.35 1.54 -1.13
CA THR A 149 1.11 0.76 -1.17
C THR A 149 -0.07 1.63 -1.57
N ARG A 150 -0.15 2.86 -1.05
CA ARG A 150 -1.20 3.83 -1.40
C ARG A 150 -1.15 4.22 -2.89
N SER A 151 0.05 4.43 -3.44
CA SER A 151 0.22 4.77 -4.86
C SER A 151 -0.19 3.60 -5.77
N LYS A 152 0.24 2.38 -5.43
CA LYS A 152 -0.17 1.15 -6.15
C LYS A 152 -1.68 0.93 -6.08
N GLY A 153 -2.30 1.21 -4.93
CA GLY A 153 -3.74 1.09 -4.75
C GLY A 153 -4.54 2.02 -5.67
N LYS A 154 -4.10 3.27 -5.83
CA LYS A 154 -4.76 4.22 -6.75
C LYS A 154 -4.68 3.78 -8.21
N THR A 155 -3.54 3.24 -8.63
CA THR A 155 -3.37 2.73 -10.00
C THR A 155 -4.28 1.53 -10.25
N SER A 156 -4.37 0.60 -9.31
CA SER A 156 -5.24 -0.57 -9.40
C SER A 156 -6.73 -0.17 -9.42
N GLU A 157 -7.13 0.81 -8.62
CA GLU A 157 -8.51 1.34 -8.60
C GLU A 157 -8.88 1.97 -9.96
N ALA A 158 -7.96 2.73 -10.57
CA ALA A 158 -8.18 3.32 -11.88
C ALA A 158 -8.38 2.25 -12.97
N ILE A 159 -7.57 1.19 -12.94
CA ILE A 159 -7.71 0.05 -13.87
C ILE A 159 -9.04 -0.67 -13.64
N THR A 160 -9.43 -0.94 -12.39
CA THR A 160 -10.71 -1.58 -12.07
C THR A 160 -11.90 -0.74 -12.54
N LYS A 161 -11.86 0.59 -12.36
CA LYS A 161 -12.90 1.48 -12.87
C LYS A 161 -13.03 1.44 -14.39
N LEU A 162 -11.93 1.30 -15.11
CA LEU A 162 -11.98 1.11 -16.56
C LEU A 162 -12.58 -0.26 -16.94
N MET A 163 -12.27 -1.30 -16.22
CA MET A 163 -12.89 -2.63 -16.41
C MET A 163 -14.38 -2.65 -16.08
N ASP A 164 -14.81 -1.87 -15.08
CA ASP A 164 -16.24 -1.77 -14.69
C ASP A 164 -17.09 -1.01 -15.74
N LEU A 165 -16.47 -0.34 -16.72
CA LEU A 165 -17.19 0.25 -17.86
C LEU A 165 -17.67 -0.81 -18.85
N ALA A 166 -17.08 -1.97 -18.90
CA ALA A 166 -17.56 -3.08 -19.73
C ALA A 166 -18.82 -3.69 -19.09
N PRO A 167 -19.91 -3.89 -19.86
CA PRO A 167 -21.12 -4.53 -19.35
C PRO A 167 -20.85 -5.98 -18.97
N LYS A 168 -21.54 -6.46 -17.94
CA LYS A 168 -21.42 -7.84 -17.45
C LYS A 168 -22.27 -8.82 -18.26
N THR A 169 -23.24 -8.33 -19.01
CA THR A 169 -24.14 -9.10 -19.88
C THR A 169 -24.12 -8.53 -21.28
N ALA A 170 -24.42 -9.35 -22.24
CA ALA A 170 -24.62 -9.00 -23.65
C ALA A 170 -25.94 -9.58 -24.17
N VAL A 171 -26.63 -8.84 -25.03
CA VAL A 171 -27.76 -9.36 -25.76
C VAL A 171 -27.24 -9.91 -27.07
N VAL A 172 -27.42 -11.21 -27.28
CA VAL A 172 -27.00 -11.90 -28.51
C VAL A 172 -28.21 -12.44 -29.25
N GLU A 173 -28.13 -12.47 -30.58
CA GLU A 173 -29.13 -13.11 -31.43
C GLU A 173 -28.61 -14.49 -31.83
N ARG A 174 -29.30 -15.54 -31.35
CA ARG A 174 -29.03 -16.94 -31.73
C ARG A 174 -30.34 -17.57 -32.19
N ASP A 175 -30.31 -18.25 -33.32
CA ASP A 175 -31.49 -18.89 -33.92
C ASP A 175 -32.71 -17.95 -34.11
N GLY A 176 -32.43 -16.67 -34.44
CA GLY A 176 -33.45 -15.64 -34.65
C GLY A 176 -34.12 -15.16 -33.36
N ARG A 177 -33.58 -15.45 -32.19
CA ARG A 177 -34.09 -15.02 -30.89
C ARG A 177 -33.00 -14.22 -30.11
N GLU A 178 -33.43 -13.12 -29.52
CA GLU A 178 -32.58 -12.36 -28.61
C GLU A 178 -32.49 -13.07 -27.26
N GLN A 179 -31.29 -13.20 -26.76
CA GLN A 179 -30.99 -13.79 -25.45
C GLN A 179 -29.97 -12.92 -24.72
N GLU A 180 -30.23 -12.60 -23.45
CA GLU A 180 -29.25 -11.94 -22.59
C GLU A 180 -28.39 -13.02 -21.92
N ILE A 181 -27.09 -12.94 -22.16
CA ILE A 181 -26.09 -13.87 -21.62
C ILE A 181 -24.94 -13.12 -20.91
N PRO A 182 -24.24 -13.73 -19.94
CA PRO A 182 -22.99 -13.20 -19.43
C PRO A 182 -21.99 -12.96 -20.57
N VAL A 183 -21.25 -11.85 -20.52
CA VAL A 183 -20.26 -11.49 -21.56
C VAL A 183 -19.24 -12.61 -21.77
N GLU A 184 -18.87 -13.32 -20.69
CA GLU A 184 -17.94 -14.46 -20.72
C GLU A 184 -18.44 -15.64 -21.57
N GLN A 185 -19.73 -15.70 -21.89
CA GLN A 185 -20.36 -16.74 -22.73
C GLN A 185 -20.56 -16.30 -24.19
N VAL A 186 -20.20 -15.07 -24.53
CA VAL A 186 -20.16 -14.61 -25.91
C VAL A 186 -18.99 -15.28 -26.62
N VAL A 187 -19.22 -15.78 -27.82
CA VAL A 187 -18.16 -16.40 -28.64
C VAL A 187 -17.94 -15.60 -29.94
N ALA A 188 -16.74 -15.70 -30.49
CA ALA A 188 -16.45 -15.06 -31.76
C ALA A 188 -17.41 -15.58 -32.85
N GLY A 189 -18.06 -14.65 -33.56
CA GLY A 189 -19.09 -14.95 -34.55
C GLY A 189 -20.50 -14.73 -34.07
N ASP A 190 -20.77 -14.58 -32.76
CA ASP A 190 -22.08 -14.21 -32.25
C ASP A 190 -22.54 -12.84 -32.79
N VAL A 191 -23.81 -12.70 -33.06
CA VAL A 191 -24.42 -11.42 -33.41
C VAL A 191 -24.89 -10.74 -32.13
N VAL A 192 -24.25 -9.64 -31.78
CA VAL A 192 -24.54 -8.88 -30.57
C VAL A 192 -25.38 -7.66 -30.91
N ILE A 193 -26.35 -7.37 -30.05
CA ILE A 193 -27.30 -6.26 -30.20
C ILE A 193 -26.97 -5.21 -29.14
N VAL A 194 -26.81 -3.95 -29.58
CA VAL A 194 -26.60 -2.82 -28.66
C VAL A 194 -27.57 -1.70 -28.99
N ARG A 195 -28.32 -1.30 -27.97
CA ARG A 195 -29.34 -0.23 -28.05
C ARG A 195 -28.77 1.10 -27.57
N PRO A 196 -29.41 2.22 -27.90
CA PRO A 196 -28.99 3.53 -27.39
C PRO A 196 -28.86 3.55 -25.85
N GLY A 197 -27.78 4.13 -25.34
CA GLY A 197 -27.46 4.21 -23.91
C GLY A 197 -26.79 2.96 -23.34
N GLN A 198 -26.59 1.91 -24.11
CA GLN A 198 -25.90 0.69 -23.69
C GLN A 198 -24.40 0.77 -24.05
N ASN A 199 -23.56 0.13 -23.22
CA ASN A 199 -22.17 -0.06 -23.56
C ASN A 199 -21.97 -1.27 -24.46
N VAL A 200 -20.99 -1.18 -25.35
CA VAL A 200 -20.56 -2.27 -26.23
C VAL A 200 -19.87 -3.35 -25.38
N PRO A 201 -20.38 -4.61 -25.38
CA PRO A 201 -19.85 -5.63 -24.48
C PRO A 201 -18.54 -6.28 -24.96
N VAL A 202 -18.34 -6.43 -26.26
CA VAL A 202 -17.16 -7.09 -26.88
C VAL A 202 -16.78 -6.37 -28.17
N ASP A 203 -15.54 -6.57 -28.63
CA ASP A 203 -15.09 -6.03 -29.91
C ASP A 203 -15.79 -6.70 -31.09
N GLY A 204 -16.07 -5.94 -32.14
CA GLY A 204 -16.72 -6.49 -33.33
C GLY A 204 -16.77 -5.52 -34.50
N PHE A 205 -17.48 -5.91 -35.54
CA PHE A 205 -17.79 -5.05 -36.68
C PHE A 205 -19.32 -5.02 -36.98
N ILE A 206 -19.81 -3.85 -37.32
CA ILE A 206 -21.25 -3.61 -37.54
C ILE A 206 -21.72 -4.38 -38.76
N LEU A 207 -22.79 -5.17 -38.56
CA LEU A 207 -23.50 -5.89 -39.63
C LEU A 207 -24.70 -5.13 -40.15
N GLU A 208 -25.39 -4.42 -39.24
CA GLU A 208 -26.65 -3.72 -39.53
C GLU A 208 -26.82 -2.52 -38.62
N GLY A 209 -27.27 -1.40 -39.20
CA GLY A 209 -27.55 -0.16 -38.50
C GLY A 209 -26.42 0.87 -38.53
N SER A 210 -26.69 2.00 -37.89
CA SER A 210 -25.71 3.09 -37.73
C SER A 210 -25.91 3.76 -36.38
N THR A 211 -24.81 4.26 -35.81
CA THR A 211 -24.83 4.85 -34.48
C THR A 211 -23.72 5.86 -34.29
N SER A 212 -23.80 6.67 -33.24
CA SER A 212 -22.70 7.46 -32.73
C SER A 212 -22.21 6.84 -31.45
N ILE A 213 -20.94 6.45 -31.42
CA ILE A 213 -20.28 5.80 -30.28
C ILE A 213 -19.37 6.78 -29.58
N ASP A 214 -19.50 6.88 -28.26
CA ASP A 214 -18.61 7.60 -27.38
C ASP A 214 -17.41 6.70 -27.04
N GLU A 215 -16.29 7.01 -27.61
CA GLU A 215 -15.01 6.30 -27.42
C GLU A 215 -14.07 7.02 -26.43
N ALA A 216 -14.56 8.07 -25.73
CA ALA A 216 -13.74 8.92 -24.85
C ALA A 216 -13.00 8.16 -23.75
N ALA A 217 -13.59 7.09 -23.24
CA ALA A 217 -12.98 6.24 -22.20
C ALA A 217 -11.70 5.53 -22.70
N ILE A 218 -11.55 5.33 -24.01
CA ILE A 218 -10.43 4.60 -24.63
C ILE A 218 -9.49 5.56 -25.38
N THR A 219 -10.05 6.46 -26.19
CA THR A 219 -9.29 7.37 -27.05
C THR A 219 -8.93 8.70 -26.36
N GLY A 220 -9.70 9.09 -25.34
CA GLY A 220 -9.63 10.41 -24.71
C GLY A 220 -10.34 11.52 -25.49
N GLU A 221 -10.91 11.23 -26.67
CA GLU A 221 -11.63 12.20 -27.49
C GLU A 221 -13.10 12.27 -27.09
N SER A 222 -13.58 13.46 -26.69
CA SER A 222 -14.94 13.65 -26.16
C SER A 222 -16.03 13.72 -27.23
N ILE A 223 -15.66 13.71 -28.51
CA ILE A 223 -16.62 13.82 -29.61
C ILE A 223 -17.03 12.40 -30.04
N PRO A 224 -18.34 12.04 -29.97
CA PRO A 224 -18.80 10.73 -30.43
C PRO A 224 -18.50 10.51 -31.92
N VAL A 225 -18.00 9.32 -32.25
CA VAL A 225 -17.66 8.93 -33.62
C VAL A 225 -18.86 8.25 -34.24
N HIS A 226 -19.24 8.70 -35.46
CA HIS A 226 -20.30 8.05 -36.22
C HIS A 226 -19.78 6.72 -36.80
N LYS A 227 -20.53 5.65 -36.62
CA LYS A 227 -20.21 4.29 -37.10
C LYS A 227 -21.36 3.71 -37.91
N GLN A 228 -21.01 3.02 -38.97
CA GLN A 228 -21.96 2.39 -39.91
C GLN A 228 -21.51 0.96 -40.25
N GLU A 229 -22.29 0.27 -41.09
CA GLU A 229 -22.01 -1.10 -41.53
C GLU A 229 -20.56 -1.27 -42.03
N GLY A 230 -19.91 -2.35 -41.58
CA GLY A 230 -18.52 -2.69 -41.90
C GLY A 230 -17.49 -2.03 -41.01
N GLU A 231 -17.83 -1.05 -40.17
CA GLU A 231 -16.92 -0.41 -39.24
C GLU A 231 -16.81 -1.16 -37.92
N THR A 232 -15.67 -0.97 -37.25
CA THR A 232 -15.37 -1.64 -35.99
C THR A 232 -15.96 -0.92 -34.79
N VAL A 233 -16.43 -1.69 -33.82
CA VAL A 233 -16.82 -1.23 -32.48
C VAL A 233 -15.92 -1.86 -31.45
N ILE A 234 -15.63 -1.10 -30.39
CA ILE A 234 -14.68 -1.46 -29.34
C ILE A 234 -15.44 -1.66 -28.03
N ALA A 235 -15.11 -2.71 -27.29
CA ALA A 235 -15.67 -3.00 -25.97
C ALA A 235 -15.50 -1.82 -25.01
N ALA A 236 -16.44 -1.68 -24.05
CA ALA A 236 -16.49 -0.60 -23.04
C ALA A 236 -16.77 0.81 -23.60
N THR A 237 -16.99 0.97 -24.90
CA THR A 237 -17.50 2.22 -25.51
C THR A 237 -19.02 2.32 -25.34
N MET A 238 -19.57 3.53 -25.39
CA MET A 238 -21.00 3.77 -25.18
C MET A 238 -21.73 4.12 -26.47
N ASN A 239 -22.76 3.38 -26.78
CA ASN A 239 -23.69 3.71 -27.86
C ASN A 239 -24.59 4.89 -27.46
N LYS A 240 -24.47 6.05 -28.11
CA LYS A 240 -25.26 7.25 -27.79
C LYS A 240 -26.59 7.30 -28.51
N THR A 241 -26.59 6.90 -29.81
CA THR A 241 -27.76 7.03 -30.66
C THR A 241 -27.88 5.78 -31.55
N GLY A 242 -29.03 5.51 -32.07
CA GLY A 242 -29.19 4.41 -33.03
C GLY A 242 -29.11 3.01 -32.42
N PHE A 243 -29.53 2.04 -33.21
CA PHE A 243 -29.51 0.62 -32.90
C PHE A 243 -28.50 -0.05 -33.84
N VAL A 244 -27.68 -0.94 -33.29
CA VAL A 244 -26.71 -1.67 -34.11
C VAL A 244 -26.71 -3.15 -33.75
N LYS A 245 -26.56 -3.98 -34.79
CA LYS A 245 -26.15 -5.35 -34.66
C LYS A 245 -24.71 -5.47 -35.16
N PHE A 246 -23.88 -6.12 -34.41
CA PHE A 246 -22.48 -6.34 -34.82
C PHE A 246 -22.04 -7.77 -34.54
N LYS A 247 -21.08 -8.25 -35.32
CA LYS A 247 -20.50 -9.58 -35.14
C LYS A 247 -19.30 -9.51 -34.22
N ALA A 248 -19.32 -10.28 -33.14
CA ALA A 248 -18.21 -10.39 -32.21
C ALA A 248 -16.97 -10.97 -32.89
N THR A 249 -15.81 -10.31 -32.73
CA THR A 249 -14.52 -10.72 -33.31
C THR A 249 -13.52 -11.15 -32.27
N ARG A 250 -13.48 -10.46 -31.13
CA ARG A 250 -12.67 -10.80 -29.98
C ARG A 250 -13.51 -10.91 -28.73
N VAL A 251 -13.34 -11.98 -28.00
CA VAL A 251 -13.98 -12.25 -26.72
C VAL A 251 -12.85 -12.40 -25.72
N GLY A 252 -12.78 -11.48 -24.75
CA GLY A 252 -11.82 -11.17 -23.71
C GLY A 252 -10.83 -12.19 -23.21
#